data_0d404c815a418a5fe2eaaf8a06f0562f
#
_entry.id   0d404c815a418a5fe2eaaf8a06f0562f
#
_cell.length_a   1.000
_cell.length_b   1.000
_cell.length_c   1.000
_cell.angle_alpha   90.00
_cell.angle_beta   90.00
_cell.angle_gamma   90.00
#
_symmetry.space_group_name_H-M   'P 1'
#
loop_
_entity.id
_entity.type
_entity.pdbx_description
1 polymer ?
#
loop_
_entity_poly.entity_id
_entity_poly.type
_entity_poly.pdbx_seq_one_letter_code
_entity_poly.pdbx_strand_id
1 'polypeptide(L)'
;MDDVFIALDKIYKDLPKKKIIIKDIRNINYGDIIESPLIIPSNIPPYNQASMDGIGVKIKRKNYFIKGKTYLNKMNKLKLKDDECLIVKTGSLISDEIKLVIPVERLFKKQNIFYVLDYIFNDKFIRNKGHIFKKNQKVNLNTNYLSLKDFVTIKSINKLKVKVKPRLTFHIISTGSEFTSKHF
;
A
#
# COMPACT_ATOMS: atom_id res chain seq x y z
N MET A 1 -46.95 -0.65 19.34
CA MET A 1 -45.54 -0.30 19.11
C MET A 1 -44.60 -1.16 19.96
N ASP A 2 -45.01 -1.51 21.17
CA ASP A 2 -44.18 -2.34 22.09
C ASP A 2 -43.89 -3.75 21.54
N ASP A 3 -44.77 -4.35 20.76
CA ASP A 3 -44.56 -5.68 20.17
C ASP A 3 -43.39 -5.74 19.17
N VAL A 4 -43.16 -4.65 18.44
CA VAL A 4 -42.05 -4.57 17.45
C VAL A 4 -40.69 -4.53 18.15
N PHE A 5 -40.58 -3.78 19.23
CA PHE A 5 -39.33 -3.71 20.02
C PHE A 5 -39.04 -5.00 20.74
N ILE A 6 -40.04 -5.67 21.26
CA ILE A 6 -39.90 -6.98 21.88
C ILE A 6 -39.49 -8.04 20.83
N ALA A 7 -40.04 -8.00 19.63
CA ALA A 7 -39.66 -8.88 18.53
C ALA A 7 -38.22 -8.64 18.09
N LEU A 8 -37.81 -7.37 17.95
CA LEU A 8 -36.42 -7.01 17.62
C LEU A 8 -35.44 -7.47 18.69
N ASP A 9 -35.74 -7.26 19.98
CA ASP A 9 -34.88 -7.69 21.08
C ASP A 9 -34.71 -9.21 21.08
N LYS A 10 -35.76 -9.95 20.81
CA LYS A 10 -35.75 -11.42 20.66
C LYS A 10 -34.85 -11.84 19.48
N ILE A 11 -35.01 -11.19 18.32
CA ILE A 11 -34.16 -11.44 17.15
C ILE A 11 -32.71 -11.18 17.48
N TYR A 12 -32.39 -10.07 18.14
CA TYR A 12 -30.99 -9.75 18.51
C TYR A 12 -30.39 -10.78 19.48
N LYS A 13 -31.16 -11.31 20.42
CA LYS A 13 -30.73 -12.36 21.36
C LYS A 13 -30.46 -13.68 20.66
N ASP A 14 -31.24 -14.00 19.66
CA ASP A 14 -31.18 -15.27 18.91
C ASP A 14 -30.18 -15.22 17.73
N LEU A 15 -29.58 -14.05 17.44
CA LEU A 15 -28.58 -13.94 16.38
C LEU A 15 -27.39 -14.89 16.63
N PRO A 16 -27.01 -15.71 15.65
CA PRO A 16 -25.90 -16.64 15.81
C PRO A 16 -24.58 -15.90 16.02
N LYS A 17 -23.89 -16.20 17.11
CA LYS A 17 -22.52 -15.71 17.36
C LYS A 17 -21.57 -16.44 16.42
N LYS A 18 -21.33 -15.88 15.25
CA LYS A 18 -20.38 -16.46 14.29
C LYS A 18 -18.95 -16.37 14.82
N LYS A 19 -18.21 -17.47 14.74
CA LYS A 19 -16.79 -17.51 15.12
C LYS A 19 -15.97 -16.65 14.17
N ILE A 20 -14.99 -15.92 14.73
CA ILE A 20 -14.00 -15.18 13.95
C ILE A 20 -13.22 -16.19 13.09
N ILE A 21 -13.02 -15.87 11.82
CA ILE A 21 -12.24 -16.64 10.86
C ILE A 21 -10.95 -15.91 10.49
N ILE A 22 -9.93 -16.67 10.20
CA ILE A 22 -8.66 -16.11 9.70
C ILE A 22 -8.69 -16.18 8.18
N LYS A 23 -8.61 -15.04 7.50
CA LYS A 23 -8.49 -14.94 6.04
C LYS A 23 -7.14 -14.37 5.65
N ASP A 24 -6.62 -14.82 4.51
CA ASP A 24 -5.55 -14.10 3.84
C ASP A 24 -6.08 -12.76 3.33
N ILE A 25 -5.28 -11.72 3.46
CA ILE A 25 -5.66 -10.36 3.07
C ILE A 25 -6.09 -10.27 1.58
N ARG A 26 -5.55 -11.15 0.74
CA ARG A 26 -5.91 -11.25 -0.68
C ARG A 26 -7.36 -11.68 -0.90
N ASN A 27 -7.91 -12.46 0.04
CA ASN A 27 -9.26 -13.03 -0.01
C ASN A 27 -10.30 -12.21 0.79
N ILE A 28 -9.94 -10.99 1.17
CA ILE A 28 -10.88 -10.07 1.82
C ILE A 28 -11.73 -9.39 0.77
N ASN A 29 -13.02 -9.31 1.05
CA ASN A 29 -13.99 -8.61 0.23
C ASN A 29 -14.33 -7.25 0.82
N TYR A 30 -14.70 -6.31 -0.06
CA TYR A 30 -15.26 -5.04 0.39
C TYR A 30 -16.48 -5.27 1.30
N GLY A 31 -16.50 -4.57 2.43
CA GLY A 31 -17.54 -4.71 3.46
C GLY A 31 -17.33 -5.87 4.44
N ASP A 32 -16.24 -6.65 4.36
CA ASP A 32 -15.85 -7.53 5.47
C ASP A 32 -15.55 -6.71 6.72
N ILE A 33 -15.83 -7.28 7.90
CA ILE A 33 -15.49 -6.65 9.19
C ILE A 33 -14.19 -7.28 9.68
N ILE A 34 -13.14 -6.46 9.78
CA ILE A 34 -11.82 -6.91 10.23
C ILE A 34 -11.59 -6.49 11.66
N GLU A 35 -11.02 -7.38 12.46
CA GLU A 35 -10.58 -7.04 13.81
C GLU A 35 -9.43 -6.02 13.75
N SER A 36 -9.59 -4.92 14.47
CA SER A 36 -8.62 -3.80 14.54
C SER A 36 -7.94 -3.76 15.93
N PRO A 37 -6.70 -3.26 16.05
CA PRO A 37 -5.86 -2.72 14.98
C PRO A 37 -5.13 -3.80 14.17
N LEU A 38 -4.81 -3.48 12.91
CA LEU A 38 -3.87 -4.29 12.13
C LEU A 38 -2.44 -3.98 12.51
N ILE A 39 -1.62 -5.04 12.63
CA ILE A 39 -0.18 -4.89 12.83
C ILE A 39 0.53 -5.13 11.49
N ILE A 40 1.28 -4.14 11.04
CA ILE A 40 1.98 -4.20 9.75
C ILE A 40 3.17 -5.17 9.85
N PRO A 41 3.24 -6.22 9.01
CA PRO A 41 4.26 -7.27 9.16
C PRO A 41 5.66 -6.87 8.67
N SER A 42 5.74 -5.88 7.76
CA SER A 42 7.00 -5.43 7.17
C SER A 42 6.91 -3.98 6.72
N ASN A 43 8.06 -3.33 6.52
CA ASN A 43 8.08 -1.99 5.95
C ASN A 43 7.49 -1.97 4.53
N ILE A 44 6.75 -0.91 4.21
CA ILE A 44 6.19 -0.65 2.87
C ILE A 44 6.59 0.77 2.44
N PRO A 45 7.38 0.92 1.38
CA PRO A 45 8.09 -0.13 0.65
C PRO A 45 9.18 -0.83 1.49
N PRO A 46 9.60 -2.07 1.12
CA PRO A 46 10.60 -2.82 1.91
C PRO A 46 12.03 -2.30 1.75
N TYR A 47 12.29 -1.49 0.73
CA TYR A 47 13.59 -0.88 0.41
C TYR A 47 13.40 0.57 0.00
N ASN A 48 14.50 1.34 -0.03
CA ASN A 48 14.50 2.66 -0.63
C ASN A 48 14.23 2.56 -2.14
N GLN A 49 13.47 3.49 -2.68
CA GLN A 49 13.08 3.54 -4.09
C GLN A 49 13.31 4.92 -4.66
N ALA A 50 13.70 5.00 -5.93
CA ALA A 50 13.70 6.25 -6.65
C ALA A 50 12.25 6.74 -6.84
N SER A 51 11.99 8.02 -6.56
CA SER A 51 10.68 8.64 -6.80
C SER A 51 10.58 9.38 -8.13
N MET A 52 11.70 9.49 -8.85
CA MET A 52 11.78 10.06 -10.20
C MET A 52 12.77 9.30 -11.08
N ASP A 53 12.63 9.47 -12.39
CA ASP A 53 13.62 9.03 -13.38
C ASP A 53 14.83 9.96 -13.36
N GLY A 54 16.03 9.42 -13.53
CA GLY A 54 17.25 10.22 -13.53
C GLY A 54 18.50 9.42 -13.21
N ILE A 55 19.39 10.01 -12.41
CA ILE A 55 20.60 9.35 -11.92
C ILE A 55 20.66 9.36 -10.39
N GLY A 56 21.04 8.24 -9.80
CA GLY A 56 21.31 8.10 -8.37
C GLY A 56 22.78 8.31 -8.07
N VAL A 57 23.09 9.19 -7.13
CA VAL A 57 24.46 9.63 -6.78
C VAL A 57 24.70 9.64 -5.28
N LYS A 58 25.98 9.60 -4.87
CA LYS A 58 26.38 9.71 -3.45
C LYS A 58 26.46 11.13 -2.97
N ILE A 59 27.10 12.00 -3.73
CA ILE A 59 27.34 13.41 -3.40
C ILE A 59 27.01 14.28 -4.61
N LYS A 60 26.82 15.58 -4.42
CA LYS A 60 26.60 16.56 -5.50
C LYS A 60 27.90 16.88 -6.23
N ARG A 61 27.89 16.74 -7.57
CA ARG A 61 28.98 17.09 -8.49
C ARG A 61 28.43 17.64 -9.79
N LYS A 62 29.29 18.34 -10.58
CA LYS A 62 28.85 18.88 -11.89
C LYS A 62 28.67 17.81 -12.97
N ASN A 63 29.34 16.65 -12.84
CA ASN A 63 29.27 15.56 -13.81
C ASN A 63 29.50 14.21 -13.13
N TYR A 64 29.00 13.14 -13.79
CA TYR A 64 29.09 11.77 -13.30
C TYR A 64 29.29 10.78 -14.43
N PHE A 65 30.16 9.81 -14.21
CA PHE A 65 30.33 8.65 -15.10
C PHE A 65 29.24 7.61 -14.85
N ILE A 66 28.66 7.07 -15.92
CA ILE A 66 27.63 6.05 -15.82
C ILE A 66 28.29 4.72 -15.48
N LYS A 67 28.02 4.18 -14.31
CA LYS A 67 28.50 2.85 -13.89
C LYS A 67 27.53 1.73 -14.20
N GLY A 68 26.24 2.03 -14.28
CA GLY A 68 25.20 1.04 -14.51
C GLY A 68 23.80 1.59 -14.32
N LYS A 69 22.84 0.69 -14.08
CA LYS A 69 21.44 1.04 -13.86
C LYS A 69 20.84 0.27 -12.68
N THR A 70 19.75 0.80 -12.13
CA THR A 70 18.95 0.13 -11.10
C THR A 70 17.81 -0.68 -11.74
N TYR A 71 17.14 -1.50 -10.91
CA TYR A 71 16.06 -2.39 -11.35
C TYR A 71 14.89 -2.31 -10.37
N LEU A 72 13.67 -2.63 -10.84
CA LEU A 72 12.45 -2.61 -10.03
C LEU A 72 12.41 -3.73 -8.99
N ASN A 73 12.94 -4.88 -9.31
CA ASN A 73 12.81 -6.12 -8.52
C ASN A 73 14.13 -6.68 -7.99
N LYS A 74 15.25 -6.02 -8.29
CA LYS A 74 16.58 -6.48 -7.89
C LYS A 74 17.43 -5.30 -7.40
N MET A 75 18.00 -5.44 -6.21
CA MET A 75 18.95 -4.45 -5.69
C MET A 75 20.25 -4.51 -6.47
N ASN A 76 20.69 -3.35 -7.00
CA ASN A 76 22.03 -3.23 -7.55
C ASN A 76 23.04 -3.11 -6.39
N LYS A 77 24.04 -3.97 -6.39
CA LYS A 77 25.09 -4.03 -5.35
C LYS A 77 26.39 -3.33 -5.76
N LEU A 78 26.40 -2.60 -6.88
CA LEU A 78 27.58 -1.86 -7.32
C LEU A 78 27.93 -0.77 -6.30
N LYS A 79 29.16 -0.76 -5.85
CA LYS A 79 29.69 0.33 -5.06
C LYS A 79 30.00 1.51 -5.98
N LEU A 80 29.54 2.70 -5.63
CA LEU A 80 29.77 3.92 -6.40
C LEU A 80 31.00 4.68 -5.86
N LYS A 81 31.80 5.20 -6.76
CA LYS A 81 32.72 6.31 -6.44
C LYS A 81 31.92 7.60 -6.40
N ASP A 82 32.55 8.67 -5.94
CA ASP A 82 31.87 9.96 -5.77
C ASP A 82 31.51 10.64 -7.11
N ASP A 83 32.23 10.31 -8.17
CA ASP A 83 32.03 10.79 -9.55
C ASP A 83 31.24 9.79 -10.42
N GLU A 84 30.72 8.71 -9.85
CA GLU A 84 29.95 7.70 -10.55
C GLU A 84 28.44 7.80 -10.22
N CYS A 85 27.60 7.39 -11.17
CA CYS A 85 26.16 7.32 -10.98
C CYS A 85 25.55 6.02 -11.50
N LEU A 86 24.35 5.71 -11.01
CA LEU A 86 23.46 4.70 -11.59
C LEU A 86 22.29 5.39 -12.27
N ILE A 87 21.93 4.95 -13.47
CA ILE A 87 20.66 5.34 -14.09
C ILE A 87 19.52 4.74 -13.24
N VAL A 88 18.60 5.57 -12.81
CA VAL A 88 17.44 5.15 -12.00
C VAL A 88 16.14 5.40 -12.75
N LYS A 89 15.18 4.51 -12.54
CA LYS A 89 13.79 4.65 -12.97
C LYS A 89 12.89 4.76 -11.76
N THR A 90 11.82 5.49 -11.86
CA THR A 90 10.80 5.60 -10.80
C THR A 90 10.39 4.22 -10.30
N GLY A 91 10.39 4.04 -8.99
CA GLY A 91 10.09 2.77 -8.32
C GLY A 91 11.25 1.77 -8.27
N SER A 92 12.38 2.00 -8.96
CA SER A 92 13.52 1.10 -8.87
C SER A 92 14.16 1.12 -7.48
N LEU A 93 14.68 -0.06 -7.08
CA LEU A 93 15.34 -0.24 -5.79
C LEU A 93 16.70 0.46 -5.80
N ILE A 94 16.96 1.25 -4.79
CA ILE A 94 18.24 1.95 -4.61
C ILE A 94 18.90 1.54 -3.30
N SER A 95 20.24 1.42 -3.34
CA SER A 95 21.03 1.11 -2.16
C SER A 95 21.17 2.34 -1.25
N ASP A 96 21.57 2.11 0.00
CA ASP A 96 21.80 3.18 0.97
C ASP A 96 23.01 4.09 0.61
N GLU A 97 23.83 3.69 -0.38
CA GLU A 97 24.89 4.51 -0.92
C GLU A 97 24.36 5.71 -1.73
N ILE A 98 23.21 5.55 -2.38
CA ILE A 98 22.57 6.64 -3.13
C ILE A 98 21.90 7.58 -2.12
N LYS A 99 22.38 8.82 -2.09
CA LYS A 99 21.89 9.87 -1.18
C LYS A 99 20.97 10.87 -1.85
N LEU A 100 20.97 10.87 -3.18
CA LEU A 100 20.23 11.82 -4.01
C LEU A 100 19.91 11.19 -5.35
N VAL A 101 18.73 11.43 -5.87
CA VAL A 101 18.37 11.21 -7.27
C VAL A 101 18.31 12.59 -7.93
N ILE A 102 19.02 12.74 -9.05
CA ILE A 102 18.97 13.96 -9.88
C ILE A 102 18.02 13.65 -11.04
N PRO A 103 16.91 14.41 -11.17
CA PRO A 103 15.92 14.19 -12.23
C PRO A 103 16.52 14.30 -13.63
N VAL A 104 15.99 13.52 -14.57
CA VAL A 104 16.51 13.50 -15.96
C VAL A 104 16.39 14.85 -16.64
N GLU A 105 15.42 15.67 -16.26
CA GLU A 105 15.19 17.02 -16.79
C GLU A 105 16.29 18.01 -16.41
N ARG A 106 17.11 17.65 -15.41
CA ARG A 106 18.25 18.45 -14.93
C ARG A 106 19.59 17.94 -15.43
N LEU A 107 19.57 17.07 -16.44
CA LEU A 107 20.76 16.39 -16.93
C LEU A 107 20.95 16.59 -18.42
N PHE A 108 22.20 16.76 -18.82
CA PHE A 108 22.64 16.65 -20.21
C PHE A 108 23.59 15.46 -20.32
N LYS A 109 23.32 14.55 -21.24
CA LYS A 109 24.13 13.36 -21.46
C LYS A 109 25.05 13.56 -22.68
N LYS A 110 26.36 13.32 -22.50
CA LYS A 110 27.32 13.22 -23.59
C LYS A 110 28.12 11.93 -23.40
N GLN A 111 28.04 11.03 -24.38
CA GLN A 111 28.67 9.71 -24.28
C GLN A 111 28.27 8.93 -23.01
N ASN A 112 29.25 8.59 -22.18
CA ASN A 112 29.05 7.87 -20.91
C ASN A 112 29.08 8.79 -19.67
N ILE A 113 28.82 10.09 -19.85
CA ILE A 113 28.85 11.10 -18.79
C ILE A 113 27.54 11.85 -18.76
N PHE A 114 26.99 12.03 -17.56
CA PHE A 114 25.93 12.99 -17.28
C PHE A 114 26.52 14.28 -16.72
N TYR A 115 26.12 15.40 -17.27
CA TYR A 115 26.39 16.76 -16.77
C TYR A 115 25.14 17.29 -16.11
N VAL A 116 25.29 17.86 -14.92
CA VAL A 116 24.17 18.46 -14.17
C VAL A 116 24.02 19.92 -14.60
N LEU A 117 22.84 20.27 -15.06
CA LEU A 117 22.52 21.63 -15.51
C LEU A 117 22.37 22.55 -14.29
N ASP A 118 21.63 22.09 -13.29
CA ASP A 118 21.44 22.82 -12.03
C ASP A 118 21.02 21.87 -10.89
N TYR A 119 20.96 22.40 -9.67
CA TYR A 119 20.50 21.76 -8.46
C TYR A 119 19.33 22.52 -7.81
N ILE A 120 18.45 23.11 -8.63
CA ILE A 120 17.30 23.88 -8.18
C ILE A 120 16.18 22.93 -7.75
N PHE A 121 16.41 22.20 -6.65
CA PHE A 121 15.41 21.35 -6.00
C PHE A 121 15.81 21.07 -4.55
N ASN A 122 14.82 20.95 -3.68
CA ASN A 122 15.01 20.69 -2.25
C ASN A 122 14.78 19.22 -1.87
N ASP A 123 14.18 18.42 -2.74
CA ASP A 123 13.91 17.00 -2.49
C ASP A 123 15.10 16.13 -2.91
N LYS A 124 15.29 15.02 -2.19
CA LYS A 124 16.26 13.98 -2.57
C LYS A 124 15.71 13.00 -3.59
N PHE A 125 14.44 13.07 -3.90
CA PHE A 125 13.69 12.15 -4.79
C PHE A 125 13.92 10.67 -4.45
N ILE A 126 13.98 10.38 -3.16
CA ILE A 126 14.12 9.05 -2.59
C ILE A 126 12.92 8.78 -1.70
N ARG A 127 12.13 7.77 -2.05
CA ARG A 127 11.10 7.23 -1.19
C ARG A 127 11.75 6.24 -0.23
N ASN A 128 11.84 6.60 1.03
CA ASN A 128 12.51 5.78 2.04
C ASN A 128 11.74 4.49 2.33
N LYS A 129 12.49 3.44 2.71
CA LYS A 129 11.95 2.22 3.29
C LYS A 129 10.95 2.54 4.41
N GLY A 130 9.78 1.94 4.36
CA GLY A 130 8.74 2.17 5.36
C GLY A 130 8.05 3.53 5.27
N HIS A 131 8.17 4.24 4.15
CA HIS A 131 7.54 5.55 3.96
C HIS A 131 6.01 5.50 4.07
N ILE A 132 5.38 4.42 3.60
CA ILE A 132 3.92 4.23 3.68
C ILE A 132 3.56 3.60 5.02
N PHE A 133 4.18 2.47 5.36
CA PHE A 133 3.99 1.78 6.63
C PHE A 133 5.32 1.25 7.18
N LYS A 134 5.53 1.43 8.46
CA LYS A 134 6.66 0.83 9.19
C LYS A 134 6.27 -0.55 9.73
N LYS A 135 7.23 -1.47 9.79
CA LYS A 135 7.07 -2.75 10.48
C LYS A 135 6.57 -2.53 11.91
N ASN A 136 5.64 -3.35 12.37
CA ASN A 136 4.97 -3.30 13.67
C ASN A 136 4.10 -2.05 13.91
N GLN A 137 3.91 -1.20 12.91
CA GLN A 137 2.96 -0.08 13.01
C GLN A 137 1.55 -0.63 13.19
N LYS A 138 0.79 -0.04 14.14
CA LYS A 138 -0.64 -0.31 14.32
C LYS A 138 -1.45 0.58 13.40
N VAL A 139 -2.37 -0.01 12.64
CA VAL A 139 -3.30 0.71 11.76
C VAL A 139 -4.72 0.44 12.25
N ASN A 140 -5.39 1.49 12.69
CA ASN A 140 -6.78 1.41 13.09
C ASN A 140 -7.68 1.44 11.86
N LEU A 141 -8.58 0.47 11.76
CA LEU A 141 -9.61 0.37 10.73
C LEU A 141 -10.96 0.75 11.34
N ASN A 142 -11.93 1.07 10.47
CA ASN A 142 -13.31 1.18 10.91
C ASN A 142 -13.79 -0.18 11.43
N THR A 143 -14.31 -0.21 12.67
CA THR A 143 -14.72 -1.45 13.34
C THR A 143 -16.09 -1.96 12.93
N ASN A 144 -16.92 -1.10 12.31
CA ASN A 144 -18.29 -1.45 11.93
C ASN A 144 -18.35 -2.08 10.53
N TYR A 145 -17.54 -1.54 9.61
CA TYR A 145 -17.43 -2.05 8.24
C TYR A 145 -16.12 -1.61 7.62
N LEU A 146 -15.63 -2.34 6.65
CA LEU A 146 -14.43 -1.99 5.91
C LEU A 146 -14.78 -0.91 4.89
N SER A 147 -14.30 0.31 5.11
CA SER A 147 -14.46 1.40 4.15
C SER A 147 -13.64 1.13 2.87
N LEU A 148 -13.97 1.81 1.77
CA LEU A 148 -13.18 1.70 0.53
C LEU A 148 -11.71 2.08 0.75
N LYS A 149 -11.46 3.14 1.53
CA LYS A 149 -10.11 3.56 1.91
C LYS A 149 -9.36 2.47 2.67
N ASP A 150 -10.01 1.87 3.68
CA ASP A 150 -9.42 0.79 4.47
C ASP A 150 -9.14 -0.43 3.59
N PHE A 151 -10.10 -0.79 2.72
CA PHE A 151 -9.96 -1.90 1.78
C PHE A 151 -8.76 -1.74 0.85
N VAL A 152 -8.60 -0.58 0.21
CA VAL A 152 -7.46 -0.28 -0.66
C VAL A 152 -6.15 -0.29 0.14
N THR A 153 -6.15 0.31 1.32
CA THR A 153 -5.01 0.31 2.23
C THR A 153 -4.56 -1.10 2.58
N ILE A 154 -5.51 -1.94 2.98
CA ILE A 154 -5.26 -3.34 3.34
C ILE A 154 -4.74 -4.14 2.14
N LYS A 155 -5.35 -3.97 0.97
CA LYS A 155 -4.93 -4.66 -0.27
C LYS A 155 -3.51 -4.28 -0.70
N SER A 156 -3.01 -3.11 -0.32
CA SER A 156 -1.62 -2.71 -0.55
C SER A 156 -0.62 -3.44 0.34
N ILE A 157 -1.08 -4.04 1.45
CA ILE A 157 -0.26 -4.82 2.39
C ILE A 157 -0.27 -6.27 1.92
N ASN A 158 0.74 -6.68 1.17
CA ASN A 158 0.82 -8.06 0.70
C ASN A 158 1.18 -9.04 1.84
N LYS A 159 0.65 -10.29 1.80
CA LYS A 159 1.00 -11.41 2.71
C LYS A 159 0.67 -11.18 4.20
N LEU A 160 -0.52 -10.72 4.49
CA LEU A 160 -1.02 -10.63 5.87
C LEU A 160 -2.25 -11.53 6.05
N LYS A 161 -2.31 -12.25 7.16
CA LYS A 161 -3.52 -12.94 7.63
C LYS A 161 -4.24 -12.04 8.64
N VAL A 162 -5.54 -11.93 8.52
CA VAL A 162 -6.36 -11.07 9.37
C VAL A 162 -7.55 -11.84 9.94
N LYS A 163 -7.99 -11.43 11.10
CA LYS A 163 -9.20 -11.93 11.73
C LYS A 163 -10.39 -11.18 11.17
N VAL A 164 -11.37 -11.91 10.65
CA VAL A 164 -12.57 -11.38 10.01
C VAL A 164 -13.80 -11.90 10.75
N LYS A 165 -14.71 -11.00 11.07
CA LYS A 165 -16.06 -11.37 11.54
C LYS A 165 -16.90 -11.74 10.30
N PRO A 166 -17.41 -12.97 10.19
CA PRO A 166 -18.22 -13.37 9.06
C PRO A 166 -19.53 -12.56 9.00
N ARG A 167 -19.96 -12.23 7.79
CA ARG A 167 -21.25 -11.55 7.58
C ARG A 167 -22.40 -12.48 7.96
N LEU A 168 -23.44 -11.89 8.49
CA LEU A 168 -24.71 -12.57 8.66
C LEU A 168 -25.41 -12.67 7.28
N THR A 169 -26.04 -13.79 7.03
CA THR A 169 -26.90 -13.98 5.88
C THR A 169 -28.36 -13.95 6.37
N PHE A 170 -29.14 -13.07 5.80
CA PHE A 170 -30.58 -12.97 6.10
C PHE A 170 -31.36 -13.53 4.92
N HIS A 171 -32.32 -14.37 5.20
CA HIS A 171 -33.31 -14.81 4.23
C HIS A 171 -34.61 -14.06 4.52
N ILE A 172 -35.07 -13.27 3.57
CA ILE A 172 -36.31 -12.51 3.66
C ILE A 172 -37.36 -13.30 2.88
N ILE A 173 -38.43 -13.71 3.57
CA ILE A 173 -39.55 -14.41 2.97
C ILE A 173 -40.74 -13.47 3.00
N SER A 174 -41.19 -13.05 1.84
CA SER A 174 -42.44 -12.28 1.69
C SER A 174 -43.62 -13.22 1.57
N THR A 175 -44.65 -12.94 2.34
CA THR A 175 -45.90 -13.72 2.31
C THR A 175 -47.05 -12.74 2.15
N GLY A 176 -48.10 -13.15 1.38
CA GLY A 176 -49.27 -12.34 1.17
C GLY A 176 -49.77 -12.40 -0.28
N SER A 177 -51.05 -12.27 -0.48
CA SER A 177 -51.65 -12.27 -1.81
C SER A 177 -51.36 -11.01 -2.63
N GLU A 178 -50.89 -9.97 -1.99
CA GLU A 178 -50.43 -8.71 -2.59
C GLU A 178 -49.14 -8.87 -3.40
N PHE A 179 -48.31 -9.89 -3.11
CA PHE A 179 -47.08 -10.21 -3.85
C PHE A 179 -47.36 -11.11 -5.05
N THR A 180 -48.29 -10.74 -5.92
CA THR A 180 -48.54 -11.46 -7.16
C THR A 180 -47.68 -10.92 -8.30
N SER A 181 -47.24 -11.79 -9.22
CA SER A 181 -46.33 -11.50 -10.34
C SER A 181 -46.83 -10.46 -11.37
N LYS A 182 -47.97 -9.78 -11.10
CA LYS A 182 -48.57 -8.78 -12.02
C LYS A 182 -48.15 -7.31 -11.71
N HIS A 183 -47.34 -7.09 -10.69
CA HIS A 183 -46.96 -5.70 -10.27
C HIS A 183 -45.47 -5.44 -10.20
N PHE A 184 -44.64 -6.26 -10.86
CA PHE A 184 -43.22 -5.98 -11.05
C PHE A 184 -42.80 -6.18 -12.50
#